data_475b6dbb66e5ccc359780ddd48eacaf4
#
_entry.id   475b6dbb66e5ccc359780ddd48eacaf4
#
_cell.length_a   1.000
_cell.length_b   1.000
_cell.length_c   1.000
_cell.angle_alpha   90.00
_cell.angle_beta   90.00
_cell.angle_gamma   90.00
#
_symmetry.space_group_name_H-M   'P 1'
#
loop_
_entity.id
_entity.type
_entity.pdbx_description
1 polymer ?
#
loop_
_entity_poly.entity_id
_entity_poly.type
_entity_poly.pdbx_seq_one_letter_code
_entity_poly.pdbx_strand_id
1 'polypeptide(L)'
;EGEATVYAHEELIELLKNLAVKLLQKKDVAFIGKRLHLIPVADDESVSILSKKVTFFDIQSTKAKQFGFCMELGNGEKLTCCGDEPYNPCEKQFAENSTWLLHEAFCLESEADIFHPYEKHHSTVADASKLAEELHVKNLLLYHTEDINLLRRKELYQNEGRKYFN
;
A
#
# COMPACT_ATOMS: atom_id res chain seq x y z
N GLU A 1 -6.56 -3.29 -28.00
CA GLU A 1 -6.86 -2.20 -27.06
C GLU A 1 -7.22 -2.78 -25.70
N GLY A 2 -6.51 -2.36 -24.63
CA GLY A 2 -6.64 -2.97 -23.32
C GLY A 2 -7.83 -2.44 -22.50
N GLU A 3 -8.24 -3.24 -21.50
CA GLU A 3 -9.16 -2.84 -20.43
C GLU A 3 -8.36 -2.70 -19.13
N ALA A 4 -8.82 -1.86 -18.22
CA ALA A 4 -8.26 -1.69 -16.89
C ALA A 4 -9.36 -1.77 -15.84
N THR A 5 -9.06 -2.39 -14.70
CA THR A 5 -9.95 -2.44 -13.55
C THR A 5 -9.27 -1.79 -12.35
N VAL A 6 -9.98 -0.91 -11.69
CA VAL A 6 -9.56 -0.24 -10.44
C VAL A 6 -10.49 -0.71 -9.33
N TYR A 7 -9.91 -1.23 -8.27
CA TYR A 7 -10.62 -1.61 -7.04
C TYR A 7 -10.29 -0.58 -5.96
N ALA A 8 -11.31 -0.04 -5.31
CA ALA A 8 -11.14 0.90 -4.21
C ALA A 8 -12.41 0.93 -3.34
N HIS A 9 -12.34 1.52 -2.15
CA HIS A 9 -13.54 1.76 -1.35
C HIS A 9 -14.53 2.68 -2.08
N GLU A 10 -15.81 2.55 -1.77
CA GLU A 10 -16.92 3.21 -2.52
C GLU A 10 -16.73 4.73 -2.63
N GLU A 11 -16.33 5.40 -1.55
CA GLU A 11 -16.13 6.86 -1.55
C GLU A 11 -15.09 7.31 -2.58
N LEU A 12 -13.98 6.55 -2.74
CA LEU A 12 -12.96 6.88 -3.75
C LEU A 12 -13.48 6.59 -5.16
N ILE A 13 -14.24 5.51 -5.36
CA ILE A 13 -14.86 5.20 -6.66
C ILE A 13 -15.82 6.31 -7.08
N GLU A 14 -16.66 6.80 -6.16
CA GLU A 14 -17.56 7.93 -6.43
C GLU A 14 -16.80 9.23 -6.73
N LEU A 15 -15.75 9.52 -5.96
CA LEU A 15 -14.90 10.69 -6.20
C LEU A 15 -14.25 10.64 -7.59
N LEU A 16 -13.68 9.49 -7.97
CA LEU A 16 -13.07 9.29 -9.30
C LEU A 16 -14.07 9.50 -10.43
N LYS A 17 -15.30 8.96 -10.31
CA LYS A 17 -16.37 9.19 -11.30
C LYS A 17 -16.74 10.67 -11.41
N ASN A 18 -16.92 11.34 -10.27
CA ASN A 18 -17.26 12.75 -10.22
C ASN A 18 -16.16 13.65 -10.82
N LEU A 19 -14.90 13.38 -10.51
CA LEU A 19 -13.78 14.10 -11.09
C LEU A 19 -13.67 13.86 -12.60
N ALA A 20 -13.83 12.61 -13.06
CA ALA A 20 -13.80 12.29 -14.47
C ALA A 20 -14.84 13.10 -15.27
N VAL A 21 -16.07 13.17 -14.80
CA VAL A 21 -17.16 13.93 -15.46
C VAL A 21 -16.83 15.44 -15.53
N LYS A 22 -16.15 15.97 -14.52
CA LYS A 22 -15.83 17.41 -14.44
C LYS A 22 -14.58 17.81 -15.23
N LEU A 23 -13.61 16.91 -15.32
CA LEU A 23 -12.27 17.25 -15.84
C LEU A 23 -11.99 16.66 -17.22
N LEU A 24 -12.63 15.55 -17.61
CA LEU A 24 -12.36 14.85 -18.86
C LEU A 24 -13.36 15.22 -19.97
N GLN A 25 -12.97 14.99 -21.22
CA GLN A 25 -13.89 15.13 -22.34
C GLN A 25 -14.93 14.01 -22.34
N LYS A 26 -16.14 14.28 -22.84
CA LYS A 26 -17.22 13.29 -22.88
C LYS A 26 -16.82 11.95 -23.51
N LYS A 27 -15.95 11.98 -24.55
CA LYS A 27 -15.45 10.76 -25.20
C LYS A 27 -14.61 9.89 -24.25
N ASP A 28 -13.85 10.52 -23.34
CA ASP A 28 -12.96 9.83 -22.39
C ASP A 28 -13.77 9.30 -21.20
N VAL A 29 -14.74 10.09 -20.70
CA VAL A 29 -15.71 9.64 -19.68
C VAL A 29 -16.48 8.40 -20.15
N ALA A 30 -16.81 8.30 -21.45
CA ALA A 30 -17.52 7.17 -22.02
C ALA A 30 -16.73 5.83 -21.97
N PHE A 31 -15.46 5.84 -21.59
CA PHE A 31 -14.69 4.62 -21.32
C PHE A 31 -14.98 4.02 -19.96
N ILE A 32 -15.51 4.80 -19.00
CA ILE A 32 -15.91 4.28 -17.68
C ILE A 32 -17.09 3.32 -17.87
N GLY A 33 -16.94 2.11 -17.34
CA GLY A 33 -17.88 1.01 -17.52
C GLY A 33 -17.73 0.23 -18.85
N LYS A 34 -16.82 0.64 -19.75
CA LYS A 34 -16.54 -0.06 -21.00
C LYS A 34 -15.12 -0.60 -21.09
N ARG A 35 -14.15 0.23 -20.77
CA ARG A 35 -12.72 -0.09 -20.81
C ARG A 35 -12.02 0.19 -19.50
N LEU A 36 -12.56 1.11 -18.69
CA LEU A 36 -12.14 1.39 -17.34
C LEU A 36 -13.27 0.99 -16.39
N HIS A 37 -13.04 -0.09 -15.67
CA HIS A 37 -14.00 -0.63 -14.70
C HIS A 37 -13.61 -0.13 -13.31
N LEU A 38 -14.48 0.65 -12.70
CA LEU A 38 -14.31 1.18 -11.33
C LEU A 38 -15.18 0.34 -10.40
N ILE A 39 -14.56 -0.54 -9.66
CA ILE A 39 -15.21 -1.55 -8.82
C ILE A 39 -15.08 -1.17 -7.35
N PRO A 40 -16.19 -0.83 -6.67
CA PRO A 40 -16.12 -0.63 -5.22
C PRO A 40 -15.89 -1.96 -4.51
N VAL A 41 -15.11 -1.90 -3.44
CA VAL A 41 -14.88 -3.03 -2.52
C VAL A 41 -15.12 -2.56 -1.08
N ALA A 42 -15.63 -3.47 -0.25
CA ALA A 42 -15.86 -3.24 1.16
C ALA A 42 -14.64 -3.68 2.00
N ASP A 43 -14.64 -3.27 3.27
CA ASP A 43 -13.70 -3.78 4.26
C ASP A 43 -13.87 -5.30 4.42
N ASP A 44 -12.75 -6.02 4.48
CA ASP A 44 -12.66 -7.49 4.53
C ASP A 44 -13.28 -8.21 3.31
N GLU A 45 -13.54 -7.49 2.22
CA GLU A 45 -14.05 -8.10 1.00
C GLU A 45 -12.93 -8.77 0.20
N SER A 46 -13.21 -9.98 -0.28
CA SER A 46 -12.32 -10.75 -1.14
C SER A 46 -12.83 -10.81 -2.56
N VAL A 47 -11.97 -10.52 -3.52
CA VAL A 47 -12.24 -10.64 -4.97
C VAL A 47 -11.17 -11.47 -5.66
N SER A 48 -11.48 -11.99 -6.84
CA SER A 48 -10.49 -12.70 -7.68
C SER A 48 -9.83 -11.72 -8.65
N ILE A 49 -8.52 -11.51 -8.52
CA ILE A 49 -7.70 -10.69 -9.41
C ILE A 49 -6.57 -11.55 -9.97
N LEU A 50 -6.45 -11.68 -11.29
CA LEU A 50 -5.45 -12.52 -11.95
C LEU A 50 -5.43 -13.97 -11.42
N SER A 51 -6.61 -14.52 -11.17
CA SER A 51 -6.80 -15.86 -10.59
C SER A 51 -6.23 -16.02 -9.17
N LYS A 52 -5.97 -14.93 -8.47
CA LYS A 52 -5.56 -14.90 -7.06
C LYS A 52 -6.70 -14.31 -6.21
N LYS A 53 -6.87 -14.85 -5.00
CA LYS A 53 -7.77 -14.23 -4.03
C LYS A 53 -7.07 -13.00 -3.44
N VAL A 54 -7.72 -11.85 -3.51
CA VAL A 54 -7.26 -10.58 -2.94
C VAL A 54 -8.31 -10.09 -1.97
N THR A 55 -7.93 -9.92 -0.71
CA THR A 55 -8.77 -9.37 0.35
C THR A 55 -8.36 -7.93 0.61
N PHE A 56 -9.31 -7.01 0.55
CA PHE A 56 -9.09 -5.61 0.87
C PHE A 56 -9.47 -5.34 2.32
N PHE A 57 -8.74 -4.47 3.00
CA PHE A 57 -9.02 -4.13 4.39
C PHE A 57 -8.78 -2.64 4.66
N ASP A 58 -9.60 -2.06 5.53
CA ASP A 58 -9.46 -0.67 5.97
C ASP A 58 -8.28 -0.56 6.95
N ILE A 59 -7.28 0.25 6.61
CA ILE A 59 -6.11 0.49 7.47
C ILE A 59 -6.43 1.44 8.63
N GLN A 60 -7.66 1.97 8.70
CA GLN A 60 -8.12 2.97 9.67
C GLN A 60 -7.26 4.24 9.64
N SER A 61 -6.97 4.70 8.42
CA SER A 61 -6.18 5.92 8.18
C SER A 61 -6.73 7.12 8.97
N THR A 62 -5.82 7.90 9.54
CA THR A 62 -6.14 9.12 10.29
C THR A 62 -6.37 10.33 9.39
N LYS A 63 -6.07 10.22 8.09
CA LYS A 63 -6.22 11.30 7.09
C LYS A 63 -7.48 11.10 6.26
N ALA A 64 -7.36 10.35 5.19
CA ALA A 64 -8.45 9.97 4.32
C ALA A 64 -8.59 8.45 4.33
N LYS A 65 -9.79 7.92 4.15
CA LYS A 65 -10.02 6.48 4.10
C LYS A 65 -9.10 5.82 3.08
N GLN A 66 -8.39 4.79 3.52
CA GLN A 66 -7.46 4.02 2.70
C GLN A 66 -7.64 2.53 2.96
N PHE A 67 -7.44 1.74 1.90
CA PHE A 67 -7.42 0.30 2.01
C PHE A 67 -6.03 -0.26 1.73
N GLY A 68 -5.62 -1.20 2.57
CA GLY A 68 -4.59 -2.16 2.27
C GLY A 68 -5.17 -3.36 1.51
N PHE A 69 -4.31 -4.30 1.11
CA PHE A 69 -4.75 -5.55 0.53
C PHE A 69 -3.82 -6.72 0.88
N CYS A 70 -4.40 -7.91 0.95
CA CYS A 70 -3.67 -9.17 1.10
C CYS A 70 -4.00 -10.07 -0.09
N MET A 71 -2.98 -10.51 -0.84
CA MET A 71 -3.09 -11.40 -1.99
C MET A 71 -2.55 -12.79 -1.63
N GLU A 72 -3.36 -13.83 -1.81
CA GLU A 72 -2.92 -15.22 -1.70
C GLU A 72 -2.12 -15.62 -2.95
N LEU A 73 -0.84 -15.95 -2.77
CA LEU A 73 0.06 -16.32 -3.87
C LEU A 73 -0.04 -17.81 -4.23
N GLY A 74 -0.56 -18.63 -3.32
CA GLY A 74 -0.62 -20.10 -3.39
C GLY A 74 0.39 -20.74 -2.44
N ASN A 75 0.22 -22.03 -2.17
CA ASN A 75 1.09 -22.81 -1.25
C ASN A 75 1.23 -22.24 0.17
N GLY A 76 0.22 -21.51 0.65
CA GLY A 76 0.26 -20.83 1.95
C GLY A 76 1.05 -19.52 1.94
N GLU A 77 1.53 -19.07 0.80
CA GLU A 77 2.23 -17.79 0.66
C GLU A 77 1.25 -16.65 0.44
N LYS A 78 1.57 -15.46 0.98
CA LYS A 78 0.78 -14.26 0.79
C LYS A 78 1.65 -13.01 0.64
N LEU A 79 1.12 -12.04 -0.09
CA LEU A 79 1.65 -10.68 -0.20
C LEU A 79 0.66 -9.73 0.43
N THR A 80 1.12 -8.89 1.36
CA THR A 80 0.29 -7.88 2.03
C THR A 80 0.87 -6.49 1.80
N CYS A 81 0.00 -5.55 1.45
CA CYS A 81 0.33 -4.12 1.32
C CYS A 81 -0.48 -3.33 2.36
N CYS A 82 0.23 -2.60 3.21
CA CYS A 82 -0.33 -1.92 4.38
C CYS A 82 -0.73 -0.44 4.14
N GLY A 83 -0.81 0.02 2.88
CA GLY A 83 -1.14 1.42 2.58
C GLY A 83 0.03 2.39 2.79
N ASP A 84 -0.24 3.70 2.89
CA ASP A 84 0.80 4.73 2.99
C ASP A 84 0.80 5.48 4.33
N GLU A 85 0.45 4.79 5.40
CA GLU A 85 0.57 5.26 6.80
C GLU A 85 1.30 4.22 7.65
N PRO A 86 1.76 4.58 8.86
CA PRO A 86 2.32 3.63 9.81
C PRO A 86 1.35 2.50 10.11
N TYR A 87 1.90 1.31 10.29
CA TYR A 87 1.14 0.11 10.62
C TYR A 87 0.14 0.33 11.76
N ASN A 88 -1.09 -0.15 11.53
CA ASN A 88 -2.14 -0.19 12.53
C ASN A 88 -2.36 -1.64 13.01
N PRO A 89 -2.52 -1.91 14.32
CA PRO A 89 -2.77 -3.26 14.83
C PRO A 89 -3.96 -4.00 14.19
N CYS A 90 -4.94 -3.30 13.62
CA CYS A 90 -6.05 -3.93 12.87
C CYS A 90 -5.57 -4.70 11.63
N GLU A 91 -4.40 -4.37 11.10
CA GLU A 91 -3.80 -5.02 9.94
C GLU A 91 -3.11 -6.36 10.27
N LYS A 92 -2.93 -6.67 11.57
CA LYS A 92 -2.13 -7.81 12.03
C LYS A 92 -2.53 -9.13 11.34
N GLN A 93 -3.82 -9.44 11.27
CA GLN A 93 -4.31 -10.69 10.67
C GLN A 93 -3.89 -10.86 9.20
N PHE A 94 -3.68 -9.75 8.48
CA PHE A 94 -3.24 -9.75 7.09
C PHE A 94 -1.71 -9.72 6.96
N ALA A 95 -1.03 -8.93 7.79
CA ALA A 95 0.40 -8.67 7.69
C ALA A 95 1.29 -9.76 8.32
N GLU A 96 0.86 -10.35 9.46
CA GLU A 96 1.64 -11.36 10.19
C GLU A 96 1.93 -12.59 9.31
N ASN A 97 3.16 -13.08 9.34
CA ASN A 97 3.66 -14.21 8.54
C ASN A 97 3.55 -14.02 7.01
N SER A 98 3.52 -12.78 6.52
CA SER A 98 3.53 -12.53 5.08
C SER A 98 4.81 -13.02 4.43
N THR A 99 4.68 -13.63 3.24
CA THR A 99 5.83 -13.94 2.40
C THR A 99 6.45 -12.65 1.86
N TRP A 100 5.59 -11.69 1.51
CA TRP A 100 5.98 -10.34 1.11
C TRP A 100 5.13 -9.32 1.87
N LEU A 101 5.79 -8.42 2.59
CA LEU A 101 5.16 -7.24 3.17
C LEU A 101 5.61 -6.01 2.39
N LEU A 102 4.64 -5.26 1.87
CA LEU A 102 4.83 -3.95 1.30
C LEU A 102 4.44 -2.93 2.36
N HIS A 103 5.40 -2.12 2.81
CA HIS A 103 5.20 -1.12 3.86
C HIS A 103 5.83 0.20 3.48
N GLU A 104 5.21 1.31 3.87
CA GLU A 104 5.79 2.63 3.68
C GLU A 104 7.03 2.81 4.58
N ALA A 105 8.00 3.59 4.09
CA ALA A 105 9.17 4.01 4.87
C ALA A 105 9.68 5.33 4.30
N PHE A 106 9.20 6.42 4.85
CA PHE A 106 9.38 7.74 4.26
C PHE A 106 10.86 8.15 4.18
N CYS A 107 11.64 7.95 5.25
CA CYS A 107 13.05 8.31 5.30
C CYS A 107 13.87 7.36 6.18
N LEU A 108 15.19 7.53 6.19
CA LEU A 108 16.06 6.88 7.15
C LEU A 108 15.80 7.40 8.57
N GLU A 109 16.00 6.57 9.60
CA GLU A 109 15.89 6.99 11.01
C GLU A 109 16.83 8.16 11.33
N SER A 110 18.04 8.15 10.75
CA SER A 110 19.03 9.24 10.90
C SER A 110 18.60 10.57 10.27
N GLU A 111 17.58 10.56 9.44
CA GLU A 111 17.05 11.75 8.74
C GLU A 111 15.69 12.20 9.31
N ALA A 112 15.21 11.55 10.37
CA ALA A 112 13.90 11.84 10.96
C ALA A 112 13.75 13.31 11.41
N ASP A 113 14.82 13.92 11.93
CA ASP A 113 14.82 15.33 12.34
C ASP A 113 14.75 16.30 11.14
N ILE A 114 15.06 15.84 9.93
CA ILE A 114 14.99 16.64 8.69
C ILE A 114 13.61 16.54 8.08
N PHE A 115 13.08 15.31 8.01
CA PHE A 115 11.86 15.00 7.27
C PHE A 115 10.59 15.00 8.12
N HIS A 116 10.73 14.92 9.46
CA HIS A 116 9.61 14.87 10.42
C HIS A 116 8.54 13.82 10.04
N PRO A 117 8.94 12.53 9.84
CA PRO A 117 8.00 11.50 9.36
C PRO A 117 6.82 11.31 10.29
N TYR A 118 7.04 11.30 11.58
CA TYR A 118 5.99 11.05 12.58
C TYR A 118 4.91 12.13 12.61
N GLU A 119 5.29 13.41 12.43
CA GLU A 119 4.34 14.53 12.32
C GLU A 119 3.48 14.44 11.05
N LYS A 120 4.00 13.76 10.03
CA LYS A 120 3.33 13.53 8.75
C LYS A 120 2.59 12.20 8.69
N HIS A 121 2.55 11.44 9.80
CA HIS A 121 2.01 10.08 9.87
C HIS A 121 2.71 9.14 8.88
N HIS A 122 4.04 9.05 9.00
CA HIS A 122 4.88 8.10 8.26
C HIS A 122 5.89 7.44 9.17
N SER A 123 6.41 6.28 8.73
CA SER A 123 7.45 5.51 9.41
C SER A 123 8.84 5.81 8.84
N THR A 124 9.87 5.48 9.59
CA THR A 124 11.22 5.39 9.09
C THR A 124 11.52 3.98 8.56
N VAL A 125 12.63 3.82 7.86
CA VAL A 125 13.15 2.49 7.45
C VAL A 125 13.34 1.58 8.66
N ALA A 126 13.85 2.12 9.77
CA ALA A 126 14.05 1.37 11.00
C ALA A 126 12.73 0.86 11.59
N ASP A 127 11.68 1.71 11.61
CA ASP A 127 10.36 1.33 12.12
C ASP A 127 9.75 0.20 11.29
N ALA A 128 9.71 0.37 9.97
CA ALA A 128 9.17 -0.64 9.06
C ALA A 128 9.95 -1.97 9.14
N SER A 129 11.27 -1.91 9.33
CA SER A 129 12.11 -3.11 9.44
C SER A 129 11.92 -3.83 10.78
N LYS A 130 11.83 -3.11 11.90
CA LYS A 130 11.51 -3.68 13.21
C LYS A 130 10.13 -4.35 13.20
N LEU A 131 9.15 -3.70 12.57
CA LEU A 131 7.80 -4.23 12.40
C LEU A 131 7.81 -5.53 11.57
N ALA A 132 8.54 -5.57 10.47
CA ALA A 132 8.63 -6.77 9.64
C ALA A 132 9.21 -7.98 10.39
N GLU A 133 10.21 -7.76 11.24
CA GLU A 133 10.77 -8.79 12.14
C GLU A 133 9.73 -9.25 13.17
N GLU A 134 9.04 -8.31 13.83
CA GLU A 134 7.98 -8.62 14.81
C GLU A 134 6.82 -9.43 14.20
N LEU A 135 6.44 -9.10 12.97
CA LEU A 135 5.38 -9.78 12.24
C LEU A 135 5.84 -11.09 11.55
N HIS A 136 7.09 -11.51 11.74
CA HIS A 136 7.66 -12.72 11.14
C HIS A 136 7.53 -12.78 9.61
N VAL A 137 7.73 -11.64 8.97
CA VAL A 137 7.68 -11.49 7.50
C VAL A 137 8.90 -12.14 6.87
N LYS A 138 8.77 -12.74 5.69
CA LYS A 138 9.91 -13.32 4.97
C LYS A 138 10.68 -12.31 4.11
N ASN A 139 9.95 -11.38 3.50
CA ASN A 139 10.53 -10.36 2.62
C ASN A 139 9.82 -9.04 2.83
N LEU A 140 10.60 -7.97 3.02
CA LEU A 140 10.11 -6.61 3.16
C LEU A 140 10.42 -5.80 1.90
N LEU A 141 9.41 -5.14 1.33
CA LEU A 141 9.55 -4.17 0.26
C LEU A 141 9.10 -2.81 0.76
N LEU A 142 10.02 -1.86 0.78
CA LEU A 142 9.76 -0.49 1.20
C LEU A 142 9.35 0.39 0.02
N TYR A 143 8.35 1.23 0.22
CA TYR A 143 7.87 2.21 -0.76
C TYR A 143 7.48 3.52 -0.08
N HIS A 144 6.92 4.48 -0.81
CA HIS A 144 6.53 5.81 -0.32
C HIS A 144 7.68 6.53 0.37
N THR A 145 8.78 6.66 -0.35
CA THR A 145 10.06 7.18 0.16
C THR A 145 10.26 8.62 -0.29
N GLU A 146 11.03 9.41 0.50
CA GLU A 146 11.49 10.72 0.09
C GLU A 146 12.39 10.66 -1.17
N ASP A 147 12.66 11.80 -1.82
CA ASP A 147 13.35 11.86 -3.11
C ASP A 147 14.82 12.27 -3.03
N ILE A 148 15.29 12.79 -1.88
CA ILE A 148 16.65 13.33 -1.76
C ILE A 148 17.73 12.25 -1.98
N ASN A 149 17.42 11.02 -1.58
CA ASN A 149 18.30 9.87 -1.70
C ASN A 149 18.06 9.02 -2.96
N LEU A 150 17.30 9.51 -3.95
CA LEU A 150 16.80 8.74 -5.09
C LEU A 150 17.84 7.79 -5.72
N LEU A 151 19.04 8.27 -6.00
CA LEU A 151 20.11 7.49 -6.66
C LEU A 151 20.80 6.48 -5.74
N ARG A 152 20.76 6.70 -4.43
CA ARG A 152 21.40 5.83 -3.41
C ARG A 152 20.38 5.13 -2.52
N ARG A 153 19.09 5.35 -2.73
CA ARG A 153 18.01 4.84 -1.89
C ARG A 153 18.15 3.36 -1.59
N LYS A 154 18.32 2.53 -2.62
CA LYS A 154 18.46 1.09 -2.44
C LYS A 154 19.59 0.74 -1.47
N GLU A 155 20.77 1.31 -1.65
CA GLU A 155 21.92 1.06 -0.78
C GLU A 155 21.65 1.51 0.66
N LEU A 156 21.19 2.74 0.84
CA LEU A 156 21.00 3.35 2.15
C LEU A 156 19.89 2.64 2.94
N TYR A 157 18.74 2.40 2.30
CA TYR A 157 17.60 1.74 2.92
C TYR A 157 17.90 0.27 3.27
N GLN A 158 18.60 -0.46 2.40
CA GLN A 158 19.05 -1.80 2.72
C GLN A 158 20.06 -1.83 3.86
N ASN A 159 21.02 -0.92 3.90
CA ASN A 159 22.02 -0.85 4.96
C ASN A 159 21.39 -0.55 6.32
N GLU A 160 20.38 0.30 6.38
CA GLU A 160 19.65 0.56 7.63
C GLU A 160 18.72 -0.60 7.98
N GLY A 161 17.89 -1.04 7.04
CA GLY A 161 16.89 -2.08 7.29
C GLY A 161 17.49 -3.39 7.78
N ARG A 162 18.62 -3.80 7.21
CA ARG A 162 19.35 -5.03 7.62
C ARG A 162 19.93 -5.01 9.05
N LYS A 163 19.87 -3.90 9.74
CA LYS A 163 20.21 -3.86 11.17
C LYS A 163 19.10 -4.48 12.03
N TYR A 164 17.89 -4.55 11.51
CA TYR A 164 16.67 -4.93 12.24
C TYR A 164 15.94 -6.12 11.61
N PHE A 165 16.10 -6.33 10.31
CA PHE A 165 15.41 -7.37 9.55
C PHE A 165 16.36 -8.00 8.52
N ASN A 166 16.52 -9.37 8.54
CA ASN A 166 17.44 -10.13 7.69
C ASN A 166 16.72 -11.11 6.76
#